data_00d7038e23d38afb4610bb7af00ef6a7
#
_entry.id   00d7038e23d38afb4610bb7af00ef6a7
#
_cell.length_a   1.000
_cell.length_b   1.000
_cell.length_c   1.000
_cell.angle_alpha   90.00
_cell.angle_beta   90.00
_cell.angle_gamma   90.00
#
_symmetry.space_group_name_H-M   'P 1'
#
loop_
_entity.id
_entity.type
_entity.pdbx_description
1 polymer ?
#
loop_
_entity_poly.entity_id
_entity_poly.type
_entity_poly.pdbx_seq_one_letter_code
_entity_poly.pdbx_strand_id
1 'polypeptide(L)'
;GRAALLSWFAWGSWPEEVNHLRVMSTLEHGLERAQRRLEALAEIEALVIDDLGVERIRGSYEDDWAASQLDVLVDARYSEMRPTWYTTNLTTDEFHRRYGSRVLSRLCGENPLFAVPGSDLRMVKP
;
A
#
# COMPACT_ATOMS: atom_id res chain seq x y z
N GLY A 1 -0.33 -9.44 -9.36
CA GLY A 1 -1.69 -9.90 -9.45
C GLY A 1 -2.72 -8.84 -9.13
N ARG A 2 -3.93 -9.16 -9.42
CA ARG A 2 -5.06 -8.28 -9.11
C ARG A 2 -5.40 -8.37 -7.62
N ALA A 3 -5.95 -7.29 -7.09
CA ALA A 3 -6.48 -7.31 -5.75
C ALA A 3 -7.61 -8.34 -5.64
N ALA A 4 -7.53 -9.20 -4.63
CA ALA A 4 -8.59 -10.12 -4.29
C ALA A 4 -9.42 -9.50 -3.17
N LEU A 5 -10.73 -9.38 -3.37
CA LEU A 5 -11.64 -8.81 -2.39
C LEU A 5 -12.67 -9.85 -1.99
N LEU A 6 -12.54 -10.32 -0.76
CA LEU A 6 -13.53 -11.17 -0.10
C LEU A 6 -14.35 -10.32 0.87
N SER A 7 -15.37 -10.89 1.48
CA SER A 7 -16.23 -10.15 2.41
C SER A 7 -15.47 -9.60 3.63
N TRP A 8 -14.37 -10.22 4.00
CA TRP A 8 -13.60 -9.85 5.20
C TRP A 8 -12.12 -9.61 4.92
N PHE A 9 -11.64 -9.95 3.74
CA PHE A 9 -10.21 -9.94 3.40
C PHE A 9 -9.99 -9.34 2.02
N ALA A 10 -8.95 -8.53 1.90
CA ALA A 10 -8.48 -8.05 0.61
C ALA A 10 -6.96 -8.17 0.54
N TRP A 11 -6.46 -8.46 -0.65
CA TRP A 11 -5.05 -8.55 -0.94
C TRP A 11 -4.78 -7.98 -2.32
N GLY A 12 -3.73 -7.19 -2.44
CA GLY A 12 -3.38 -6.64 -3.74
C GLY A 12 -2.05 -5.92 -3.74
N SER A 13 -1.54 -5.72 -4.94
CA SER A 13 -0.30 -5.01 -5.20
C SER A 13 -0.55 -3.50 -5.09
N TRP A 14 0.28 -2.82 -4.29
CA TRP A 14 0.20 -1.38 -4.14
C TRP A 14 0.47 -0.63 -5.44
N PRO A 15 1.49 -1.00 -6.27
CA PRO A 15 1.69 -0.34 -7.56
C PRO A 15 0.47 -0.43 -8.48
N GLU A 16 -0.20 -1.56 -8.52
CA GLU A 16 -1.41 -1.73 -9.33
C GLU A 16 -2.56 -0.88 -8.78
N GLU A 17 -2.71 -0.82 -7.47
CA GLU A 17 -3.76 -0.01 -6.84
C GLU A 17 -3.53 1.48 -7.09
N VAL A 18 -2.30 1.96 -6.97
CA VAL A 18 -1.96 3.36 -7.27
C VAL A 18 -2.30 3.69 -8.72
N ASN A 19 -1.93 2.81 -9.64
CA ASN A 19 -2.23 3.02 -11.05
C ASN A 19 -3.73 3.03 -11.31
N HIS A 20 -4.46 2.12 -10.69
CA HIS A 20 -5.91 2.05 -10.80
C HIS A 20 -6.59 3.32 -10.30
N LEU A 21 -6.16 3.82 -9.14
CA LEU A 21 -6.69 5.07 -8.58
C LEU A 21 -6.38 6.29 -9.47
N ARG A 22 -5.18 6.34 -10.07
CA ARG A 22 -4.82 7.41 -11.01
C ARG A 22 -5.72 7.42 -12.23
N VAL A 23 -5.89 6.25 -12.85
CA VAL A 23 -6.74 6.12 -14.04
C VAL A 23 -8.18 6.48 -13.70
N MET A 24 -8.68 5.96 -12.60
CA MET A 24 -10.04 6.23 -12.13
C MET A 24 -10.27 7.73 -11.92
N SER A 25 -9.28 8.43 -11.35
CA SER A 25 -9.39 9.85 -11.04
C SER A 25 -9.47 10.74 -12.29
N THR A 26 -9.10 10.24 -13.47
CA THR A 26 -9.21 10.99 -14.73
C THR A 26 -10.59 10.87 -15.38
N LEU A 27 -11.44 9.98 -14.90
CA LEU A 27 -12.77 9.75 -15.46
C LEU A 27 -13.81 10.66 -14.81
N GLU A 28 -14.96 10.78 -15.47
CA GLU A 28 -16.11 11.49 -14.91
C GLU A 28 -16.51 10.85 -13.58
N HIS A 29 -16.69 11.66 -12.54
CA HIS A 29 -16.93 11.22 -11.18
C HIS A 29 -15.81 10.32 -10.60
N GLY A 30 -14.63 10.40 -11.22
CA GLY A 30 -13.50 9.50 -10.86
C GLY A 30 -12.96 9.74 -9.48
N LEU A 31 -12.93 10.99 -9.00
CA LEU A 31 -12.47 11.29 -7.64
C LEU A 31 -13.37 10.63 -6.59
N GLU A 32 -14.66 10.67 -6.79
CA GLU A 32 -15.62 10.01 -5.89
C GLU A 32 -15.45 8.50 -5.88
N ARG A 33 -15.21 7.91 -7.06
CA ARG A 33 -14.98 6.47 -7.20
C ARG A 33 -13.67 6.05 -6.53
N ALA A 34 -12.61 6.84 -6.73
CA ALA A 34 -11.32 6.58 -6.10
C ALA A 34 -11.43 6.65 -4.58
N GLN A 35 -12.14 7.64 -4.08
CA GLN A 35 -12.39 7.78 -2.65
C GLN A 35 -13.17 6.60 -2.08
N ARG A 36 -14.22 6.15 -2.77
CA ARG A 36 -14.99 4.98 -2.35
C ARG A 36 -14.14 3.70 -2.35
N ARG A 37 -13.23 3.58 -3.33
CA ARG A 37 -12.29 2.44 -3.36
C ARG A 37 -11.39 2.43 -2.14
N LEU A 38 -10.80 3.57 -1.78
CA LEU A 38 -9.97 3.70 -0.59
C LEU A 38 -10.76 3.44 0.68
N GLU A 39 -11.99 3.93 0.76
CA GLU A 39 -12.86 3.68 1.90
C GLU A 39 -13.15 2.17 2.06
N ALA A 40 -13.42 1.48 0.96
CA ALA A 40 -13.64 0.03 0.98
C ALA A 40 -12.41 -0.71 1.50
N LEU A 41 -11.21 -0.31 1.04
CA LEU A 41 -9.96 -0.90 1.54
C LEU A 41 -9.70 -0.56 3.01
N ALA A 42 -10.09 0.64 3.43
CA ALA A 42 -9.96 1.04 4.82
C ALA A 42 -10.89 0.25 5.75
N GLU A 43 -12.04 -0.14 5.27
CA GLU A 43 -13.08 -0.79 6.08
C GLU A 43 -13.01 -2.32 6.10
N ILE A 44 -12.31 -2.95 5.16
CA ILE A 44 -12.20 -4.41 5.14
C ILE A 44 -11.48 -4.90 6.41
N GLU A 45 -11.90 -6.02 6.97
CA GLU A 45 -11.37 -6.49 8.26
C GLU A 45 -9.86 -6.75 8.20
N ALA A 46 -9.40 -7.45 7.17
CA ALA A 46 -7.98 -7.79 7.01
C ALA A 46 -7.50 -7.36 5.63
N LEU A 47 -6.32 -6.75 5.57
CA LEU A 47 -5.76 -6.24 4.32
C LEU A 47 -4.29 -6.62 4.21
N VAL A 48 -3.90 -7.10 3.05
CA VAL A 48 -2.49 -7.28 2.67
C VAL A 48 -2.17 -6.33 1.54
N ILE A 49 -1.18 -5.48 1.76
CA ILE A 49 -0.67 -4.53 0.77
C ILE A 49 0.68 -5.04 0.29
N ASP A 50 0.75 -5.50 -0.94
CA ASP A 50 1.94 -6.12 -1.49
C ASP A 50 2.76 -5.11 -2.30
N ASP A 51 4.08 -5.29 -2.31
CA ASP A 51 5.03 -4.53 -3.12
C ASP A 51 5.05 -3.02 -2.86
N LEU A 52 5.01 -2.61 -1.60
CA LEU A 52 5.22 -1.20 -1.26
C LEU A 52 6.61 -0.74 -1.73
N GLY A 53 6.65 0.40 -2.40
CA GLY A 53 7.88 0.98 -2.92
C GLY A 53 8.18 0.65 -4.37
N VAL A 54 7.39 -0.21 -5.00
CA VAL A 54 7.56 -0.58 -6.41
C VAL A 54 6.78 0.33 -7.34
N GLU A 55 5.83 1.10 -6.82
CA GLU A 55 5.04 2.02 -7.63
C GLU A 55 5.91 3.02 -8.37
N ARG A 56 5.51 3.34 -9.60
CA ARG A 56 6.29 4.16 -10.50
C ARG A 56 6.53 5.56 -9.94
N ILE A 57 7.79 5.97 -9.94
CA ILE A 57 8.20 7.34 -9.58
C ILE A 57 8.06 8.20 -10.83
N ARG A 58 7.24 9.25 -10.75
CA ARG A 58 7.00 10.17 -11.87
C ARG A 58 7.42 11.60 -11.58
N GLY A 59 7.91 11.84 -10.39
CA GLY A 59 8.29 13.15 -9.91
C GLY A 59 7.71 13.40 -8.54
N SER A 60 8.19 14.43 -7.85
CA SER A 60 7.87 14.68 -6.46
C SER A 60 6.38 14.84 -6.17
N TYR A 61 5.64 15.49 -7.07
CA TYR A 61 4.21 15.71 -6.88
C TYR A 61 3.41 14.40 -6.91
N GLU A 62 3.70 13.53 -7.89
CA GLU A 62 3.00 12.26 -8.01
C GLU A 62 3.42 11.26 -6.94
N ASP A 63 4.68 11.31 -6.51
CA ASP A 63 5.17 10.51 -5.39
C ASP A 63 4.47 10.93 -4.10
N ASP A 64 4.31 12.23 -3.88
CA ASP A 64 3.58 12.77 -2.74
C ASP A 64 2.12 12.35 -2.76
N TRP A 65 1.51 12.32 -3.94
CA TRP A 65 0.12 11.88 -4.08
C TRP A 65 -0.03 10.40 -3.68
N ALA A 66 0.81 9.53 -4.21
CA ALA A 66 0.77 8.10 -3.89
C ALA A 66 1.03 7.85 -2.40
N ALA A 67 2.04 8.51 -1.85
CA ALA A 67 2.35 8.41 -0.43
C ALA A 67 1.20 8.93 0.44
N SER A 68 0.54 9.99 0.00
CA SER A 68 -0.63 10.55 0.68
C SER A 68 -1.80 9.58 0.71
N GLN A 69 -2.05 8.85 -0.39
CA GLN A 69 -3.09 7.84 -0.44
C GLN A 69 -2.80 6.70 0.54
N LEU A 70 -1.55 6.26 0.59
CA LEU A 70 -1.13 5.23 1.54
C LEU A 70 -1.28 5.71 2.99
N ASP A 71 -0.89 6.93 3.28
CA ASP A 71 -1.01 7.51 4.63
C ASP A 71 -2.48 7.53 5.09
N VAL A 72 -3.39 7.97 4.23
CA VAL A 72 -4.82 7.99 4.54
C VAL A 72 -5.33 6.58 4.84
N LEU A 73 -4.97 5.62 4.00
CA LEU A 73 -5.40 4.23 4.16
C LEU A 73 -4.87 3.62 5.46
N VAL A 74 -3.58 3.77 5.70
CA VAL A 74 -2.91 3.22 6.89
C VAL A 74 -3.45 3.88 8.15
N ASP A 75 -3.64 5.20 8.14
CA ASP A 75 -4.18 5.93 9.27
C ASP A 75 -5.59 5.46 9.65
N ALA A 76 -6.46 5.33 8.66
CA ALA A 76 -7.82 4.88 8.87
C ALA A 76 -7.86 3.47 9.49
N ARG A 77 -7.03 2.56 8.98
CA ARG A 77 -6.98 1.19 9.48
C ARG A 77 -6.35 1.10 10.87
N TYR A 78 -5.31 1.87 11.10
CA TYR A 78 -4.65 1.93 12.40
C TYR A 78 -5.60 2.44 13.49
N SER A 79 -6.35 3.50 13.20
CA SER A 79 -7.30 4.09 14.13
C SER A 79 -8.39 3.11 14.56
N GLU A 80 -8.81 2.23 13.66
CA GLU A 80 -9.82 1.21 13.92
C GLU A 80 -9.23 -0.13 14.34
N MET A 81 -7.91 -0.19 14.52
CA MET A 81 -7.19 -1.40 14.91
C MET A 81 -7.43 -2.58 13.97
N ARG A 82 -7.56 -2.30 12.67
CA ARG A 82 -7.78 -3.33 11.66
C ARG A 82 -6.46 -3.96 11.22
N PRO A 83 -6.35 -5.29 11.21
CA PRO A 83 -5.11 -5.97 10.82
C PRO A 83 -4.70 -5.62 9.41
N THR A 84 -3.44 -5.20 9.26
CA THR A 84 -2.87 -4.82 7.99
C THR A 84 -1.46 -5.40 7.89
N TRP A 85 -1.18 -6.14 6.82
CA TRP A 85 0.15 -6.67 6.53
C TRP A 85 0.65 -6.00 5.25
N TYR A 86 1.95 -5.93 5.12
CA TYR A 86 2.54 -5.39 3.92
C TYR A 86 3.84 -6.12 3.58
N THR A 87 4.21 -6.06 2.32
CA THR A 87 5.52 -6.51 1.86
C THR A 87 6.24 -5.35 1.18
N THR A 88 7.55 -5.34 1.29
CA THR A 88 8.39 -4.32 0.66
C THR A 88 9.81 -4.85 0.47
N ASN A 89 10.47 -4.36 -0.58
CA ASN A 89 11.91 -4.57 -0.77
C ASN A 89 12.74 -3.38 -0.29
N LEU A 90 12.08 -2.34 0.23
CA LEU A 90 12.78 -1.17 0.75
C LEU A 90 13.41 -1.49 2.10
N THR A 91 14.60 -0.92 2.33
CA THR A 91 15.14 -0.88 3.69
C THR A 91 14.28 0.06 4.54
N THR A 92 14.46 0.01 5.86
CA THR A 92 13.76 0.90 6.78
C THR A 92 14.00 2.37 6.43
N ASP A 93 15.26 2.71 6.13
CA ASP A 93 15.60 4.09 5.75
C ASP A 93 14.97 4.52 4.43
N GLU A 94 14.98 3.64 3.44
CA GLU A 94 14.33 3.90 2.15
C GLU A 94 12.82 4.06 2.31
N PHE A 95 12.20 3.22 3.12
CA PHE A 95 10.77 3.29 3.41
C PHE A 95 10.43 4.61 4.08
N HIS A 96 11.21 5.00 5.08
CA HIS A 96 11.03 6.26 5.79
C HIS A 96 11.12 7.46 4.84
N ARG A 97 12.10 7.45 3.94
CA ARG A 97 12.26 8.54 2.97
C ARG A 97 11.11 8.62 1.97
N ARG A 98 10.56 7.47 1.60
CA ARG A 98 9.50 7.42 0.60
C ARG A 98 8.12 7.74 1.18
N TYR A 99 7.78 7.17 2.32
CA TYR A 99 6.43 7.26 2.88
C TYR A 99 6.34 8.09 4.16
N GLY A 100 7.46 8.33 4.81
CA GLY A 100 7.52 9.13 6.03
C GLY A 100 7.45 8.28 7.30
N SER A 101 7.81 8.92 8.41
CA SER A 101 7.87 8.27 9.72
C SER A 101 6.50 7.84 10.23
N ARG A 102 5.47 8.59 9.89
CA ARG A 102 4.11 8.32 10.35
C ARG A 102 3.57 7.00 9.80
N VAL A 103 3.71 6.77 8.49
CA VAL A 103 3.31 5.51 7.85
C VAL A 103 4.13 4.36 8.38
N LEU A 104 5.44 4.53 8.45
CA LEU A 104 6.34 3.51 8.98
C LEU A 104 5.98 3.13 10.40
N SER A 105 5.78 4.10 11.26
CA SER A 105 5.42 3.87 12.66
C SER A 105 4.11 3.09 12.80
N ARG A 106 3.11 3.43 11.99
CA ARG A 106 1.82 2.76 12.05
C ARG A 106 1.83 1.35 11.49
N LEU A 107 2.59 1.11 10.42
CA LEU A 107 2.72 -0.23 9.85
C LEU A 107 3.61 -1.13 10.71
N CYS A 108 4.68 -0.58 11.27
CA CYS A 108 5.58 -1.34 12.13
C CYS A 108 5.07 -1.40 13.57
N GLY A 109 4.58 -0.32 14.11
CA GLY A 109 3.96 -0.17 15.42
C GLY A 109 4.41 -1.19 16.45
N GLU A 110 3.44 -1.88 17.02
CA GLU A 110 3.67 -3.04 17.89
C GLU A 110 3.76 -4.35 17.11
N ASN A 111 3.60 -4.28 15.80
CA ASN A 111 3.67 -5.46 14.93
C ASN A 111 5.11 -5.81 14.63
N PRO A 112 5.46 -7.08 14.66
CA PRO A 112 6.83 -7.49 14.34
C PRO A 112 7.13 -7.29 12.86
N LEU A 113 8.36 -6.84 12.59
CA LEU A 113 8.93 -6.86 11.25
C LEU A 113 9.65 -8.17 11.03
N PHE A 114 9.30 -8.87 9.98
CA PHE A 114 9.98 -10.10 9.60
C PHE A 114 10.80 -9.84 8.35
N ALA A 115 12.11 -9.97 8.45
CA ALA A 115 12.96 -10.03 7.28
C ALA A 115 12.93 -11.45 6.74
N VAL A 116 12.67 -11.59 5.44
CA VAL A 116 12.76 -12.88 4.77
C VAL A 116 14.14 -12.98 4.13
N PRO A 117 15.08 -13.73 4.70
CA PRO A 117 16.42 -13.85 4.15
C PRO A 117 16.41 -14.70 2.89
N GLY A 118 17.37 -14.48 2.03
CA GLY A 118 17.58 -15.29 0.84
C GLY A 118 17.62 -14.48 -0.44
N SER A 119 17.88 -15.18 -1.52
CA SER A 119 17.90 -14.60 -2.86
C SER A 119 16.49 -14.41 -3.38
N ASP A 120 16.30 -13.41 -4.24
CA ASP A 120 15.06 -13.30 -4.99
C ASP A 120 14.94 -14.53 -5.89
N LEU A 121 13.89 -15.31 -5.67
CA LEU A 121 13.68 -16.55 -6.42
C LEU A 121 13.55 -16.34 -7.93
N ARG A 122 13.15 -15.16 -8.36
CA ARG A 122 13.09 -14.81 -9.79
C ARG A 122 14.47 -14.65 -10.41
N MET A 123 15.48 -14.43 -9.59
CA MET A 123 16.87 -14.29 -10.02
C MET A 123 17.64 -15.61 -9.92
N VAL A 124 17.07 -16.62 -9.31
CA VAL A 124 17.70 -17.94 -9.16
C VAL A 124 17.39 -18.77 -10.40
N LYS A 125 18.42 -19.19 -11.11
CA LYS A 125 18.26 -20.09 -12.24
C LYS A 125 18.06 -21.50 -11.73
N PRO A 126 17.08 -22.21 -12.28
CA PRO A 126 16.86 -23.61 -11.93
C PRO A 126 18.03 -24.50 -12.32
#